data_b4dee942ade6f073915f81fcaf747a40
#
_entry.id   b4dee942ade6f073915f81fcaf747a40
#
_cell.length_a   1.000
_cell.length_b   1.000
_cell.length_c   1.000
_cell.angle_alpha   90.00
_cell.angle_beta   90.00
_cell.angle_gamma   90.00
#
_symmetry.space_group_name_H-M   'P 1'
#
loop_
_entity.id
_entity.type
_entity.pdbx_description
1 polymer ?
#
loop_
_entity_poly.entity_id
_entity_poly.type
_entity_poly.pdbx_seq_one_letter_code
_entity_poly.pdbx_strand_id
1 'polypeptide(L)'
;KIWRRSFDIPPPPLEKNDNRHPSNNPTFQKIPQDYLPVGESLKMVIKRLIPFWEEYFEKIKLMDGCHLIVAHSNSLRAIIKILDNLSEESIISVNIPTGVPLVYYFASDFKVLEKKYLINDIELRQKQEQIIKQGKIKWTMILAS
;
A
#
# COMPACT_ATOMS: atom_id res chain seq x y z
N LYS A 1 -15.38 1.34 -7.15
CA LYS A 1 -14.50 0.70 -8.17
C LYS A 1 -13.45 1.69 -8.71
N ILE A 2 -13.81 2.97 -8.90
CA ILE A 2 -12.95 4.04 -9.44
C ILE A 2 -11.71 4.22 -8.54
N TRP A 3 -11.87 4.47 -7.25
CA TRP A 3 -10.78 4.78 -6.30
C TRP A 3 -9.74 3.68 -6.15
N ARG A 4 -10.17 2.40 -6.17
CA ARG A 4 -9.25 1.26 -6.05
C ARG A 4 -8.40 1.02 -7.31
N ARG A 5 -8.81 1.60 -8.44
CA ARG A 5 -8.20 1.45 -9.77
C ARG A 5 -7.69 2.78 -10.32
N SER A 6 -7.53 3.77 -9.46
CA SER A 6 -6.95 5.06 -9.79
C SER A 6 -5.66 5.27 -9.00
N PHE A 7 -4.74 5.99 -9.61
CA PHE A 7 -3.51 6.43 -8.95
C PHE A 7 -3.73 7.69 -8.12
N ASP A 8 -4.46 8.66 -8.63
CA ASP A 8 -4.56 10.02 -8.10
C ASP A 8 -5.96 10.41 -7.58
N ILE A 9 -7.01 9.63 -7.89
CA ILE A 9 -8.37 9.91 -7.39
C ILE A 9 -8.55 9.34 -5.98
N PRO A 10 -8.64 10.18 -4.94
CA PRO A 10 -8.92 9.71 -3.58
C PRO A 10 -10.39 9.27 -3.44
N PRO A 11 -10.71 8.43 -2.45
CA PRO A 11 -12.08 8.21 -2.04
C PRO A 11 -12.67 9.53 -1.50
N PRO A 12 -14.01 9.70 -1.46
CA PRO A 12 -14.62 10.82 -0.79
C PRO A 12 -14.09 10.94 0.64
N PRO A 13 -13.77 12.16 1.11
CA PRO A 13 -13.29 12.37 2.47
C PRO A 13 -14.35 11.93 3.48
N LEU A 14 -13.90 11.40 4.61
CA LEU A 14 -14.79 11.10 5.73
C LEU A 14 -15.32 12.41 6.34
N GLU A 15 -16.62 12.46 6.58
CA GLU A 15 -17.25 13.56 7.33
C GLU A 15 -16.80 13.53 8.79
N LYS A 16 -16.67 14.70 9.42
CA LYS A 16 -16.22 14.81 10.83
C LYS A 16 -17.12 14.06 11.82
N ASN A 17 -18.39 13.89 11.51
CA ASN A 17 -19.38 13.15 12.32
C ASN A 17 -19.38 11.63 12.02
N ASP A 18 -18.61 11.15 11.07
CA ASP A 18 -18.45 9.70 10.82
C ASP A 18 -17.63 9.08 11.95
N ASN A 19 -18.13 8.01 12.57
CA ASN A 19 -17.44 7.30 13.64
C ASN A 19 -16.05 6.78 13.23
N ARG A 20 -15.81 6.59 11.94
CA ARG A 20 -14.52 6.17 11.39
C ARG A 20 -13.56 7.33 11.16
N HIS A 21 -14.01 8.58 11.34
CA HIS A 21 -13.13 9.73 11.15
C HIS A 21 -11.95 9.65 12.13
N PRO A 22 -10.71 9.82 11.68
CA PRO A 22 -9.53 9.59 12.51
C PRO A 22 -9.47 10.53 13.74
N SER A 23 -10.07 11.71 13.71
CA SER A 23 -10.15 12.59 14.87
C SER A 23 -10.97 11.99 16.04
N ASN A 24 -11.81 11.00 15.75
CA ASN A 24 -12.60 10.30 16.78
C ASN A 24 -11.82 9.17 17.44
N ASN A 25 -10.62 8.84 16.95
CA ASN A 25 -9.78 7.81 17.52
C ASN A 25 -8.86 8.40 18.62
N PRO A 26 -8.93 7.90 19.87
CA PRO A 26 -8.08 8.38 20.96
C PRO A 26 -6.58 8.38 20.66
N THR A 27 -6.11 7.44 19.85
CA THR A 27 -4.70 7.30 19.45
C THR A 27 -4.19 8.55 18.70
N PHE A 28 -5.07 9.26 17.99
CA PHE A 28 -4.70 10.40 17.15
C PHE A 28 -5.05 11.76 17.75
N GLN A 29 -5.55 11.83 18.98
CA GLN A 29 -5.99 13.09 19.61
C GLN A 29 -4.89 14.14 19.74
N LYS A 30 -3.62 13.72 19.82
CA LYS A 30 -2.45 14.63 19.92
C LYS A 30 -1.96 15.13 18.56
N ILE A 31 -2.52 14.61 17.46
CA ILE A 31 -2.14 15.00 16.11
C ILE A 31 -3.06 16.13 15.64
N PRO A 32 -2.53 17.26 15.14
CA PRO A 32 -3.36 18.31 14.58
C PRO A 32 -4.27 17.75 13.46
N GLN A 33 -5.54 18.17 13.46
CA GLN A 33 -6.55 17.59 12.56
C GLN A 33 -6.17 17.68 11.07
N ASP A 34 -5.47 18.73 10.68
CA ASP A 34 -5.04 18.95 9.29
C ASP A 34 -4.02 17.92 8.79
N TYR A 35 -3.37 17.20 9.72
CA TYR A 35 -2.46 16.11 9.40
C TYR A 35 -3.12 14.73 9.36
N LEU A 36 -4.40 14.63 9.76
CA LEU A 36 -5.11 13.36 9.78
C LEU A 36 -5.69 13.06 8.38
N PRO A 37 -5.30 11.95 7.74
CA PRO A 37 -5.82 11.59 6.42
C PRO A 37 -7.29 11.16 6.52
N VAL A 38 -8.17 11.84 5.83
CA VAL A 38 -9.62 11.53 5.78
C VAL A 38 -10.01 10.75 4.52
N GLY A 39 -9.08 10.59 3.61
CA GLY A 39 -9.18 9.81 2.38
C GLY A 39 -7.94 10.06 1.53
N GLU A 40 -7.20 9.02 1.17
CA GLU A 40 -5.96 9.15 0.40
C GLU A 40 -6.03 8.38 -0.91
N SER A 41 -5.57 9.01 -1.99
CA SER A 41 -5.18 8.30 -3.21
C SER A 41 -3.80 7.64 -3.03
N LEU A 42 -3.43 6.72 -3.91
CA LEU A 42 -2.09 6.12 -3.88
C LEU A 42 -0.99 7.19 -4.07
N LYS A 43 -1.23 8.19 -4.91
CA LYS A 43 -0.35 9.34 -5.10
C LYS A 43 -0.08 10.11 -3.80
N MET A 44 -1.12 10.35 -3.01
CA MET A 44 -1.01 11.01 -1.71
C MET A 44 -0.22 10.16 -0.71
N VAL A 45 -0.48 8.84 -0.67
CA VAL A 45 0.28 7.89 0.15
C VAL A 45 1.77 7.92 -0.20
N ILE A 46 2.10 7.90 -1.50
CA ILE A 46 3.50 7.98 -1.96
C ILE A 46 4.13 9.29 -1.51
N LYS A 47 3.46 10.43 -1.74
CA LYS A 47 3.99 11.75 -1.38
C LYS A 47 4.36 11.85 0.10
N ARG A 48 3.52 11.34 1.01
CA ARG A 48 3.82 11.39 2.44
C ARG A 48 4.82 10.33 2.90
N LEU A 49 4.97 9.24 2.11
CA LEU A 49 5.89 8.16 2.43
C LEU A 49 7.33 8.47 2.02
N ILE A 50 7.54 9.22 0.94
CA ILE A 50 8.87 9.52 0.39
C ILE A 50 9.85 10.03 1.46
N PRO A 51 9.56 11.07 2.26
CA PRO A 51 10.52 11.58 3.25
C PRO A 51 10.92 10.51 4.28
N PHE A 52 9.95 9.73 4.76
CA PHE A 52 10.22 8.61 5.67
C PHE A 52 11.07 7.54 4.99
N TRP A 53 10.74 7.20 3.73
CA TRP A 53 11.43 6.15 2.99
C TRP A 53 12.90 6.53 2.73
N GLU A 54 13.16 7.75 2.32
CA GLU A 54 14.51 8.25 2.08
C GLU A 54 15.34 8.18 3.35
N GLU A 55 14.85 8.69 4.48
CA GLU A 55 15.53 8.63 5.77
C GLU A 55 15.77 7.18 6.23
N TYR A 56 14.75 6.33 6.12
CA TYR A 56 14.82 4.93 6.52
C TYR A 56 15.81 4.16 5.63
N PHE A 57 15.77 4.40 4.31
CA PHE A 57 16.63 3.70 3.36
C PHE A 57 18.11 4.06 3.56
N GLU A 58 18.42 5.29 3.87
CA GLU A 58 19.80 5.69 4.24
C GLU A 58 20.28 5.01 5.54
N LYS A 59 19.39 4.79 6.49
CA LYS A 59 19.74 4.06 7.72
C LYS A 59 20.03 2.57 7.44
N ILE A 60 19.19 1.90 6.65
CA ILE A 60 19.41 0.47 6.38
C ILE A 60 20.65 0.20 5.51
N LYS A 61 21.10 1.17 4.71
CA LYS A 61 22.38 1.08 3.98
C LYS A 61 23.59 0.94 4.90
N LEU A 62 23.48 1.36 6.14
CA LEU A 62 24.55 1.29 7.15
C LEU A 62 24.43 0.04 8.04
N MET A 63 23.45 -0.81 7.80
CA MET A 63 23.13 -1.95 8.64
C MET A 63 23.17 -3.23 7.80
N ASP A 64 23.92 -4.21 8.27
CA ASP A 64 23.90 -5.54 7.68
C ASP A 64 22.64 -6.33 8.09
N GLY A 65 22.28 -7.29 7.26
CA GLY A 65 21.24 -8.26 7.57
C GLY A 65 19.91 -8.07 6.82
N CYS A 66 18.86 -8.62 7.40
CA CYS A 66 17.52 -8.61 6.83
C CYS A 66 16.63 -7.60 7.56
N HIS A 67 15.99 -6.70 6.83
CA HIS A 67 15.08 -5.70 7.36
C HIS A 67 13.64 -6.08 7.01
N LEU A 68 12.78 -6.21 8.01
CA LEU A 68 11.37 -6.54 7.83
C LEU A 68 10.51 -5.27 7.91
N ILE A 69 9.77 -5.00 6.83
CA ILE A 69 8.78 -3.91 6.79
C ILE A 69 7.38 -4.51 6.75
N VAL A 70 6.57 -4.19 7.76
CA VAL A 70 5.17 -4.61 7.85
C VAL A 70 4.30 -3.36 7.78
N ALA A 71 3.44 -3.27 6.77
CA ALA A 71 2.61 -2.10 6.56
C ALA A 71 1.32 -2.42 5.79
N HIS A 72 0.43 -1.44 5.71
CA HIS A 72 -0.76 -1.53 4.86
C HIS A 72 -0.37 -1.68 3.38
N SER A 73 -1.19 -2.42 2.61
CA SER A 73 -0.89 -2.72 1.21
C SER A 73 -0.62 -1.50 0.33
N ASN A 74 -1.29 -0.36 0.56
CA ASN A 74 -1.02 0.87 -0.20
C ASN A 74 0.36 1.47 0.14
N SER A 75 0.80 1.40 1.39
CA SER A 75 2.15 1.82 1.77
C SER A 75 3.22 0.90 1.15
N LEU A 76 2.98 -0.42 1.16
CA LEU A 76 3.88 -1.37 0.49
C LEU A 76 3.90 -1.16 -1.03
N ARG A 77 2.76 -0.87 -1.66
CA ARG A 77 2.72 -0.53 -3.09
C ARG A 77 3.50 0.75 -3.41
N ALA A 78 3.47 1.73 -2.50
CA ALA A 78 4.28 2.94 -2.65
C ALA A 78 5.78 2.61 -2.64
N ILE A 79 6.24 1.76 -1.72
CA ILE A 79 7.63 1.29 -1.65
C ILE A 79 8.00 0.52 -2.92
N ILE A 80 7.16 -0.41 -3.37
CA ILE A 80 7.38 -1.17 -4.61
C ILE A 80 7.50 -0.22 -5.81
N LYS A 81 6.63 0.81 -5.90
CA LYS A 81 6.73 1.80 -6.98
C LYS A 81 8.08 2.51 -6.99
N ILE A 82 8.60 2.85 -5.82
CA ILE A 82 9.91 3.50 -5.69
C ILE A 82 11.03 2.54 -6.09
N LEU A 83 11.06 1.34 -5.52
CA LEU A 83 12.12 0.35 -5.74
C LEU A 83 12.18 -0.16 -7.17
N ASP A 84 11.03 -0.40 -7.79
CA ASP A 84 10.92 -0.93 -9.14
C ASP A 84 10.83 0.17 -10.20
N ASN A 85 10.85 1.44 -9.82
CA ASN A 85 10.66 2.60 -10.69
C ASN A 85 9.42 2.46 -11.61
N LEU A 86 8.28 2.02 -11.04
CA LEU A 86 7.07 1.76 -11.81
C LEU A 86 6.40 3.06 -12.27
N SER A 87 5.79 3.03 -13.46
CA SER A 87 4.93 4.12 -13.91
C SER A 87 3.63 4.22 -13.08
N GLU A 88 2.88 5.31 -13.26
CA GLU A 88 1.58 5.50 -12.61
C GLU A 88 0.55 4.45 -13.06
N GLU A 89 0.60 4.05 -14.32
CA GLU A 89 -0.26 3.01 -14.90
C GLU A 89 0.12 1.62 -14.37
N SER A 90 1.43 1.32 -14.31
CA SER A 90 1.92 0.02 -13.90
C SER A 90 1.59 -0.30 -12.43
N ILE A 91 1.70 0.69 -11.54
CA ILE A 91 1.42 0.50 -10.10
C ILE A 91 -0.04 0.17 -9.82
N ILE A 92 -0.97 0.58 -10.68
CA ILE A 92 -2.41 0.30 -10.53
C ILE A 92 -2.68 -1.22 -10.57
N SER A 93 -1.91 -1.96 -11.38
CA SER A 93 -2.04 -3.41 -11.54
C SER A 93 -1.40 -4.22 -10.41
N VAL A 94 -0.50 -3.63 -9.63
CA VAL A 94 0.21 -4.34 -8.56
C VAL A 94 -0.74 -4.72 -7.43
N ASN A 95 -0.81 -6.02 -7.16
CA ASN A 95 -1.58 -6.61 -6.07
C ASN A 95 -0.64 -7.36 -5.13
N ILE A 96 -0.67 -7.00 -3.85
CA ILE A 96 0.17 -7.60 -2.81
C ILE A 96 -0.71 -8.53 -1.98
N PRO A 97 -0.48 -9.86 -1.99
CA PRO A 97 -1.22 -10.78 -1.15
C PRO A 97 -0.89 -10.57 0.33
N THR A 98 -1.93 -10.53 1.17
CA THR A 98 -1.76 -10.45 2.62
C THR A 98 -1.09 -11.72 3.16
N GLY A 99 -0.11 -11.54 4.05
CA GLY A 99 0.59 -12.64 4.71
C GLY A 99 1.59 -13.39 3.83
N VAL A 100 1.92 -12.85 2.65
CA VAL A 100 2.96 -13.41 1.77
C VAL A 100 4.14 -12.46 1.74
N PRO A 101 5.32 -12.85 2.28
CA PRO A 101 6.50 -12.00 2.23
C PRO A 101 6.97 -11.78 0.79
N LEU A 102 7.28 -10.52 0.46
CA LEU A 102 7.98 -10.13 -0.75
C LEU A 102 9.41 -9.74 -0.36
N VAL A 103 10.39 -10.43 -0.88
CA VAL A 103 11.80 -10.19 -0.59
C VAL A 103 12.46 -9.44 -1.74
N TYR A 104 13.22 -8.42 -1.41
CA TYR A 104 14.13 -7.71 -2.31
C TYR A 104 15.56 -8.02 -1.93
N TYR A 105 16.37 -8.37 -2.89
CA TYR A 105 17.81 -8.53 -2.75
C TYR A 105 18.50 -7.34 -3.40
N PHE A 106 19.45 -6.77 -2.69
CA PHE A 106 20.18 -5.59 -3.14
C PHE A 106 21.65 -5.93 -3.38
N ALA A 107 22.24 -5.26 -4.37
CA ALA A 107 23.69 -5.22 -4.56
C ALA A 107 24.35 -4.32 -3.49
N SER A 108 25.68 -4.33 -3.42
CA SER A 108 26.42 -3.44 -2.52
C SER A 108 26.22 -1.95 -2.80
N ASP A 109 25.83 -1.58 -4.03
CA ASP A 109 25.43 -0.23 -4.42
C ASP A 109 23.92 0.05 -4.24
N PHE A 110 23.22 -0.84 -3.53
CA PHE A 110 21.79 -0.79 -3.24
C PHE A 110 20.84 -0.80 -4.44
N LYS A 111 21.32 -1.23 -5.59
CA LYS A 111 20.44 -1.56 -6.71
C LYS A 111 19.71 -2.87 -6.44
N VAL A 112 18.45 -2.94 -6.82
CA VAL A 112 17.66 -4.17 -6.75
C VAL A 112 18.25 -5.20 -7.72
N LEU A 113 18.70 -6.35 -7.19
CA LEU A 113 19.19 -7.50 -7.96
C LEU A 113 18.06 -8.44 -8.32
N GLU A 114 17.23 -8.76 -7.33
CA GLU A 114 16.15 -9.73 -7.45
C GLU A 114 15.01 -9.34 -6.53
N LYS A 115 13.80 -9.69 -6.92
CA LYS A 115 12.65 -9.70 -6.01
C LYS A 115 11.88 -11.00 -6.20
N LYS A 116 11.40 -11.56 -5.09
CA LYS A 116 10.55 -12.77 -5.13
C LYS A 116 9.58 -12.82 -3.97
N TYR A 117 8.42 -13.41 -4.20
CA TYR A 117 7.52 -13.80 -3.14
C TYR A 117 7.97 -15.14 -2.52
N LEU A 118 7.89 -15.26 -1.18
CA LEU A 118 8.18 -16.51 -0.49
C LEU A 118 6.98 -17.47 -0.52
N ILE A 119 6.51 -17.79 -1.72
CA ILE A 119 5.41 -18.70 -2.00
C ILE A 119 5.57 -19.21 -3.44
N ASN A 120 5.04 -20.38 -3.77
CA ASN A 120 5.09 -20.87 -5.12
C ASN A 120 4.18 -20.08 -6.07
N ASP A 121 4.49 -20.10 -7.38
CA ASP A 121 3.81 -19.26 -8.38
C ASP A 121 2.32 -19.58 -8.53
N ILE A 122 1.91 -20.80 -8.31
CA ILE A 122 0.49 -21.23 -8.44
C ILE A 122 -0.33 -20.57 -7.32
N GLU A 123 0.14 -20.70 -6.08
CA GLU A 123 -0.53 -20.10 -4.92
C GLU A 123 -0.47 -18.57 -4.97
N LEU A 124 0.64 -17.99 -5.45
CA LEU A 124 0.76 -16.55 -5.64
C LEU A 124 -0.32 -16.03 -6.59
N ARG A 125 -0.48 -16.66 -7.76
CA ARG A 125 -1.51 -16.29 -8.73
C ARG A 125 -2.91 -16.40 -8.15
N GLN A 126 -3.20 -17.49 -7.44
CA GLN A 126 -4.51 -17.69 -6.81
C GLN A 126 -4.85 -16.57 -5.80
N LYS A 127 -3.89 -16.22 -4.94
CA LYS A 127 -4.05 -15.14 -3.95
C LYS A 127 -4.22 -13.77 -4.63
N GLN A 128 -3.46 -13.48 -5.67
CA GLN A 128 -3.59 -12.24 -6.43
C GLN A 128 -4.94 -12.12 -7.14
N GLU A 129 -5.43 -13.23 -7.73
CA GLU A 129 -6.78 -13.28 -8.32
C GLU A 129 -7.89 -13.06 -7.29
N GLN A 130 -7.75 -13.59 -6.07
CA GLN A 130 -8.70 -13.34 -4.99
C GLN A 130 -8.80 -11.84 -4.68
N ILE A 131 -7.68 -11.13 -4.61
CA ILE A 131 -7.66 -9.66 -4.41
C ILE A 131 -8.40 -8.94 -5.54
N ILE A 132 -8.20 -9.37 -6.78
CA ILE A 132 -8.89 -8.79 -7.94
C ILE A 132 -10.39 -9.03 -7.86
N LYS A 133 -10.82 -10.23 -7.44
CA LYS A 133 -12.23 -10.61 -7.28
C LYS A 133 -12.92 -9.88 -6.13
N GLN A 134 -12.25 -9.61 -5.02
CA GLN A 134 -12.79 -8.84 -3.89
C GLN A 134 -13.29 -7.43 -4.29
N GLY A 135 -12.73 -6.83 -5.31
CA GLY A 135 -13.22 -5.55 -5.86
C GLY A 135 -14.44 -5.65 -6.77
N LYS A 136 -14.91 -6.88 -7.05
CA LYS A 136 -16.09 -7.16 -7.88
C LYS A 136 -17.25 -7.59 -6.98
N ILE A 137 -17.76 -6.69 -6.11
CA ILE A 137 -19.00 -6.97 -5.36
C ILE A 137 -20.12 -7.16 -6.39
N LYS A 138 -20.68 -8.37 -6.43
CA LYS A 138 -21.94 -8.65 -7.15
C LYS A 138 -23.07 -7.92 -6.40
N TRP A 139 -23.61 -6.88 -6.99
CA TRP A 139 -24.82 -6.17 -6.54
C TRP A 139 -26.09 -7.05 -6.59
N THR A 140 -25.97 -8.34 -6.78
CA THR A 140 -27.09 -9.28 -7.03
C THR A 140 -27.80 -9.73 -5.75
N MET A 141 -27.38 -9.29 -4.56
CA MET A 141 -27.99 -9.75 -3.28
C MET A 141 -28.75 -8.68 -2.48
N ILE A 142 -29.01 -7.48 -3.02
CA ILE A 142 -29.71 -6.41 -2.25
C ILE A 142 -31.14 -6.16 -2.75
N LEU A 143 -31.62 -6.89 -3.76
CA LEU A 143 -32.98 -6.70 -4.30
C LEU A 143 -33.93 -7.87 -3.96
N ALA A 144 -33.64 -8.68 -2.93
CA ALA A 144 -34.50 -9.76 -2.48
C ALA A 144 -34.65 -9.72 -0.96
N SER A 145 -35.35 -8.72 -0.46
CA SER A 145 -36.07 -8.73 0.85
C SER A 145 -37.00 -7.54 0.91
#